data_b74ea5cd450e916153c39e8110dea57e
#
_entry.id   b74ea5cd450e916153c39e8110dea57e
#
_cell.length_a   1.000
_cell.length_b   1.000
_cell.length_c   1.000
_cell.angle_alpha   90.00
_cell.angle_beta   90.00
_cell.angle_gamma   90.00
#
_symmetry.space_group_name_H-M   'P 1'
#
loop_
_entity.id
_entity.type
_entity.pdbx_description
1 polymer ?
#
loop_
_entity_poly.entity_id
_entity_poly.type
_entity_poly.pdbx_seq_one_letter_code
_entity_poly.pdbx_strand_id
1 'polypeptide(L)'
;LLLFWQFTRWFSRYFQMVDSKLDELLQEEGRTGPDLPRELDFIQEKLEQIKGTLERRRWQAQESEQRKNDLVVYLSHDIKTPLTSVIGYLGLLEEAPDMPAAQRAKYTHITLDKAFRLEELINQFFEITRFSLQQIPVEKEPVRLDVMLAQLADEFYPILEPEGKEVQLQVEEGLILMADPDKLARVFDNLLRNAFHYSFPGSTVRITGQQEADTVVLTFTNEGRTIPAEKLERIFDQFFRLDSSRATRTGGAGLGLAIAKEIIALHGGTIRAASADNRITFTVRLPLQGAAARNS
;
A
#
# COMPACT_ATOMS: atom_id res chain seq x y z
N LEU A 1 -48.50 -48.59 5.59
CA LEU A 1 -49.04 -47.29 5.19
C LEU A 1 -48.88 -46.21 6.29
N LEU A 2 -49.24 -46.50 7.55
CA LEU A 2 -49.13 -45.51 8.67
C LEU A 2 -47.67 -45.14 8.95
N LEU A 3 -46.73 -46.05 8.99
CA LEU A 3 -45.31 -45.81 9.21
C LEU A 3 -44.69 -44.98 8.11
N PHE A 4 -45.07 -45.21 6.86
CA PHE A 4 -44.62 -44.43 5.72
C PHE A 4 -45.14 -42.99 5.75
N TRP A 5 -46.42 -42.80 6.16
CA TRP A 5 -47.00 -41.48 6.34
C TRP A 5 -46.37 -40.71 7.50
N GLN A 6 -46.07 -41.36 8.60
CA GLN A 6 -45.34 -40.76 9.73
C GLN A 6 -43.92 -40.35 9.32
N PHE A 7 -43.22 -41.19 8.58
CA PHE A 7 -41.87 -40.90 8.08
C PHE A 7 -41.85 -39.70 7.13
N THR A 8 -42.76 -39.65 6.18
CA THR A 8 -42.84 -38.54 5.21
C THR A 8 -43.18 -37.22 5.92
N ARG A 9 -44.10 -37.26 6.93
CA ARG A 9 -44.43 -36.08 7.70
C ARG A 9 -43.28 -35.58 8.58
N TRP A 10 -42.55 -36.48 9.18
CA TRP A 10 -41.35 -36.21 9.97
C TRP A 10 -40.26 -35.64 9.10
N PHE A 11 -39.95 -36.24 7.98
CA PHE A 11 -38.95 -35.81 7.02
C PHE A 11 -39.27 -34.41 6.46
N SER A 12 -40.50 -34.15 6.04
CA SER A 12 -40.93 -32.84 5.56
C SER A 12 -40.73 -31.72 6.60
N ARG A 13 -40.99 -32.03 7.88
CA ARG A 13 -40.80 -31.04 8.95
C ARG A 13 -39.31 -30.69 9.14
N TYR A 14 -38.42 -31.69 9.14
CA TYR A 14 -36.98 -31.45 9.24
C TYR A 14 -36.44 -30.69 8.02
N PHE A 15 -36.89 -31.03 6.85
CA PHE A 15 -36.52 -30.33 5.63
C PHE A 15 -36.93 -28.85 5.67
N GLN A 16 -38.15 -28.57 6.10
CA GLN A 16 -38.62 -27.19 6.26
C GLN A 16 -37.82 -26.38 7.31
N MET A 17 -37.36 -27.04 8.38
CA MET A 17 -36.51 -26.38 9.40
C MET A 17 -35.16 -26.01 8.83
N VAL A 18 -34.53 -26.90 8.07
CA VAL A 18 -33.23 -26.63 7.41
C VAL A 18 -33.38 -25.54 6.35
N ASP A 19 -34.48 -25.60 5.54
CA ASP A 19 -34.78 -24.60 4.52
C ASP A 19 -34.97 -23.20 5.14
N SER A 20 -35.73 -23.11 6.22
CA SER A 20 -35.93 -21.87 6.97
C SER A 20 -34.62 -21.30 7.56
N LYS A 21 -33.71 -22.17 8.00
CA LYS A 21 -32.37 -21.73 8.46
C LYS A 21 -31.48 -21.27 7.32
N LEU A 22 -31.58 -21.86 6.14
CA LEU A 22 -30.90 -21.43 4.93
C LEU A 22 -31.43 -20.05 4.49
N ASP A 23 -32.73 -19.83 4.53
CA ASP A 23 -33.34 -18.55 4.21
C ASP A 23 -32.89 -17.45 5.21
N GLU A 24 -32.74 -17.78 6.48
CA GLU A 24 -32.17 -16.87 7.52
C GLU A 24 -30.74 -16.43 7.15
N LEU A 25 -29.92 -17.30 6.56
CA LEU A 25 -28.56 -16.96 6.11
C LEU A 25 -28.55 -16.04 4.89
N LEU A 26 -29.59 -16.09 4.07
CA LEU A 26 -29.69 -15.31 2.83
C LEU A 26 -30.38 -13.95 3.04
N GLN A 27 -31.21 -13.81 4.09
CA GLN A 27 -31.93 -12.58 4.40
C GLN A 27 -31.15 -11.72 5.41
N GLU A 28 -30.99 -10.44 5.12
CA GLU A 28 -30.26 -9.47 5.95
C GLU A 28 -31.04 -9.06 7.24
N GLU A 29 -32.30 -9.40 7.36
CA GLU A 29 -33.13 -9.05 8.52
C GLU A 29 -33.18 -10.18 9.54
N GLY A 30 -32.71 -9.87 10.74
CA GLY A 30 -32.55 -10.74 11.92
C GLY A 30 -33.77 -11.52 12.41
N ARG A 31 -34.39 -12.32 11.56
CA ARG A 31 -35.35 -13.34 11.96
C ARG A 31 -34.59 -14.57 12.41
N THR A 32 -34.53 -14.78 13.70
CA THR A 32 -34.04 -16.03 14.30
C THR A 32 -35.03 -17.14 13.99
N GLY A 33 -34.67 -18.04 13.08
CA GLY A 33 -35.45 -19.27 12.84
C GLY A 33 -35.39 -20.21 14.06
N PRO A 34 -36.25 -21.23 14.10
CA PRO A 34 -36.26 -22.19 15.17
C PRO A 34 -34.92 -22.93 15.28
N ASP A 35 -34.47 -23.20 16.51
CA ASP A 35 -33.30 -24.03 16.75
C ASP A 35 -33.49 -25.44 16.17
N LEU A 36 -32.43 -25.95 15.54
CA LEU A 36 -32.45 -27.29 14.96
C LEU A 36 -32.44 -28.33 16.09
N PRO A 37 -33.15 -29.48 15.94
CA PRO A 37 -33.04 -30.59 16.87
C PRO A 37 -31.61 -31.09 16.99
N ARG A 38 -31.25 -31.68 18.16
CA ARG A 38 -29.91 -32.19 18.45
C ARG A 38 -29.34 -33.15 17.41
N GLU A 39 -30.22 -33.89 16.74
CA GLU A 39 -29.87 -34.81 15.66
C GLU A 39 -29.27 -34.12 14.45
N LEU A 40 -29.45 -32.78 14.32
CA LEU A 40 -28.95 -31.93 13.24
C LEU A 40 -27.87 -30.95 13.72
N ASP A 41 -27.33 -31.10 14.90
CA ASP A 41 -26.29 -30.23 15.48
C ASP A 41 -25.11 -30.01 14.49
N PHE A 42 -24.73 -31.08 13.78
CA PHE A 42 -23.67 -30.98 12.78
C PHE A 42 -24.02 -30.04 11.61
N ILE A 43 -25.29 -29.98 11.20
CA ILE A 43 -25.79 -29.08 10.15
C ILE A 43 -25.76 -27.65 10.69
N GLN A 44 -26.18 -27.44 11.94
CA GLN A 44 -26.13 -26.14 12.59
C GLN A 44 -24.70 -25.60 12.65
N GLU A 45 -23.74 -26.41 13.07
CA GLU A 45 -22.32 -26.03 13.10
C GLU A 45 -21.80 -25.64 11.70
N LYS A 46 -22.16 -26.40 10.65
CA LYS A 46 -21.79 -26.08 9.27
C LYS A 46 -22.43 -24.79 8.78
N LEU A 47 -23.69 -24.55 9.10
CA LEU A 47 -24.38 -23.31 8.74
C LEU A 47 -23.75 -22.09 9.44
N GLU A 48 -23.37 -22.20 10.71
CA GLU A 48 -22.67 -21.15 11.45
C GLU A 48 -21.27 -20.86 10.84
N GLN A 49 -20.52 -21.90 10.45
CA GLN A 49 -19.24 -21.74 9.74
C GLN A 49 -19.42 -21.02 8.39
N ILE A 50 -20.45 -21.38 7.61
CA ILE A 50 -20.77 -20.73 6.35
C ILE A 50 -21.16 -19.28 6.59
N LYS A 51 -22.02 -19.00 7.58
CA LYS A 51 -22.43 -17.65 7.97
C LYS A 51 -21.22 -16.78 8.30
N GLY A 52 -20.36 -17.25 9.22
CA GLY A 52 -19.15 -16.53 9.59
C GLY A 52 -18.16 -16.31 8.42
N THR A 53 -18.16 -17.21 7.42
CA THR A 53 -17.36 -17.05 6.22
C THR A 53 -17.97 -16.01 5.27
N LEU A 54 -19.29 -16.02 5.09
CA LEU A 54 -20.03 -15.06 4.27
C LEU A 54 -19.95 -13.64 4.86
N GLU A 55 -20.13 -13.52 6.18
CA GLU A 55 -20.01 -12.23 6.88
C GLU A 55 -18.59 -11.65 6.73
N ARG A 56 -17.55 -12.46 6.90
CA ARG A 56 -16.16 -12.05 6.67
C ARG A 56 -15.93 -11.59 5.23
N ARG A 57 -16.43 -12.34 4.24
CA ARG A 57 -16.30 -11.96 2.81
C ARG A 57 -17.05 -10.67 2.48
N ARG A 58 -18.26 -10.50 3.02
CA ARG A 58 -19.03 -9.25 2.87
C ARG A 58 -18.29 -8.07 3.48
N TRP A 59 -17.78 -8.23 4.69
CA TRP A 59 -17.01 -7.19 5.37
C TRP A 59 -15.75 -6.81 4.58
N GLN A 60 -15.00 -7.80 4.09
CA GLN A 60 -13.83 -7.57 3.23
C GLN A 60 -14.20 -6.88 1.92
N ALA A 61 -15.30 -7.24 1.30
CA ALA A 61 -15.77 -6.60 0.08
C ALA A 61 -16.18 -5.14 0.32
N GLN A 62 -16.93 -4.87 1.39
CA GLN A 62 -17.33 -3.51 1.77
C GLN A 62 -16.12 -2.65 2.13
N GLU A 63 -15.18 -3.18 2.88
CA GLU A 63 -13.94 -2.48 3.22
C GLU A 63 -13.11 -2.16 1.96
N SER A 64 -13.03 -3.10 1.03
CA SER A 64 -12.35 -2.89 -0.26
C SER A 64 -13.04 -1.81 -1.10
N GLU A 65 -14.37 -1.82 -1.16
CA GLU A 65 -15.15 -0.81 -1.87
C GLU A 65 -15.04 0.57 -1.22
N GLN A 66 -15.08 0.63 0.11
CA GLN A 66 -14.87 1.88 0.84
C GLN A 66 -13.47 2.45 0.58
N ARG A 67 -12.43 1.63 0.65
CA ARG A 67 -11.05 2.05 0.33
C ARG A 67 -10.95 2.60 -1.10
N LYS A 68 -11.63 1.95 -2.06
CA LYS A 68 -11.67 2.42 -3.45
C LYS A 68 -12.37 3.78 -3.59
N ASN A 69 -13.47 3.99 -2.87
CA ASN A 69 -14.20 5.26 -2.88
C ASN A 69 -13.38 6.37 -2.22
N ASP A 70 -12.76 6.09 -1.07
CA ASP A 70 -11.86 7.02 -0.38
C ASP A 70 -10.68 7.42 -1.28
N LEU A 71 -10.12 6.47 -2.05
CA LEU A 71 -9.10 6.71 -3.06
C LEU A 71 -9.55 7.75 -4.09
N VAL A 72 -10.74 7.57 -4.67
CA VAL A 72 -11.25 8.46 -5.72
C VAL A 72 -11.49 9.87 -5.17
N VAL A 73 -12.08 9.99 -3.99
CA VAL A 73 -12.35 11.28 -3.35
C VAL A 73 -11.06 12.01 -3.02
N TYR A 74 -10.11 11.35 -2.40
CA TYR A 74 -8.83 11.93 -2.01
C TYR A 74 -8.04 12.41 -3.23
N LEU A 75 -7.94 11.56 -4.26
CA LEU A 75 -7.22 11.87 -5.48
C LEU A 75 -7.85 13.05 -6.25
N SER A 76 -9.18 13.11 -6.27
CA SER A 76 -9.89 14.22 -6.93
C SER A 76 -9.50 15.57 -6.33
N HIS A 77 -9.34 15.62 -5.00
CA HIS A 77 -8.89 16.83 -4.31
C HIS A 77 -7.42 17.16 -4.64
N ASP A 78 -6.54 16.16 -4.57
CA ASP A 78 -5.09 16.37 -4.75
C ASP A 78 -4.69 16.65 -6.20
N ILE A 79 -5.45 16.16 -7.18
CA ILE A 79 -5.31 16.51 -8.60
C ILE A 79 -5.85 17.91 -8.86
N LYS A 80 -6.99 18.29 -8.29
CA LYS A 80 -7.61 19.59 -8.54
C LYS A 80 -6.72 20.76 -8.12
N THR A 81 -6.00 20.63 -7.03
CA THR A 81 -5.14 21.71 -6.49
C THR A 81 -4.01 22.12 -7.45
N PRO A 82 -3.09 21.24 -7.90
CA PRO A 82 -2.06 21.60 -8.87
C PRO A 82 -2.65 21.99 -10.22
N LEU A 83 -3.72 21.34 -10.67
CA LEU A 83 -4.39 21.67 -11.94
C LEU A 83 -4.94 23.10 -11.93
N THR A 84 -5.62 23.51 -10.86
CA THR A 84 -6.12 24.88 -10.70
C THR A 84 -4.96 25.89 -10.73
N SER A 85 -3.82 25.53 -10.10
CA SER A 85 -2.64 26.40 -10.12
C SER A 85 -2.05 26.52 -11.54
N VAL A 86 -1.94 25.40 -12.28
CA VAL A 86 -1.47 25.40 -13.69
C VAL A 86 -2.34 26.30 -14.55
N ILE A 87 -3.68 26.11 -14.47
CA ILE A 87 -4.64 26.92 -15.25
C ILE A 87 -4.53 28.39 -14.85
N GLY A 88 -4.46 28.71 -13.55
CA GLY A 88 -4.38 30.09 -13.07
C GLY A 88 -3.12 30.81 -13.53
N TYR A 89 -1.94 30.16 -13.43
CA TYR A 89 -0.68 30.78 -13.89
C TYR A 89 -0.60 30.88 -15.41
N LEU A 90 -1.12 29.92 -16.17
CA LEU A 90 -1.23 30.02 -17.64
C LEU A 90 -2.17 31.15 -18.04
N GLY A 91 -3.32 31.31 -17.37
CA GLY A 91 -4.22 32.43 -17.61
C GLY A 91 -3.56 33.81 -17.37
N LEU A 92 -2.83 33.92 -16.24
CA LEU A 92 -2.05 35.16 -15.97
C LEU A 92 -0.99 35.44 -17.03
N LEU A 93 -0.33 34.42 -17.60
CA LEU A 93 0.66 34.55 -18.67
C LEU A 93 0.01 34.95 -19.98
N GLU A 94 -1.20 34.50 -20.27
CA GLU A 94 -1.98 34.81 -21.46
C GLU A 94 -2.55 36.24 -21.40
N GLU A 95 -3.14 36.64 -20.26
CA GLU A 95 -3.78 37.94 -20.07
C GLU A 95 -2.78 39.10 -19.98
N ALA A 96 -1.51 38.85 -19.63
CA ALA A 96 -0.49 39.88 -19.45
C ALA A 96 0.71 39.69 -20.41
N PRO A 97 0.57 39.93 -21.70
CA PRO A 97 1.65 39.75 -22.68
C PRO A 97 2.88 40.64 -22.40
N ASP A 98 2.67 41.80 -21.79
CA ASP A 98 3.73 42.78 -21.45
C ASP A 98 4.37 42.53 -20.07
N MET A 99 4.11 41.34 -19.45
CA MET A 99 4.69 40.98 -18.17
C MET A 99 6.21 40.98 -18.19
N PRO A 100 6.88 41.55 -17.15
CA PRO A 100 8.34 41.53 -17.05
C PRO A 100 8.92 40.14 -17.19
N ALA A 101 10.04 39.98 -17.93
CA ALA A 101 10.65 38.68 -18.24
C ALA A 101 10.94 37.86 -17.00
N ALA A 102 11.40 38.47 -15.92
CA ALA A 102 11.65 37.77 -14.63
C ALA A 102 10.38 37.19 -14.02
N GLN A 103 9.25 37.93 -14.12
CA GLN A 103 7.97 37.45 -13.59
C GLN A 103 7.38 36.33 -14.45
N ARG A 104 7.51 36.46 -15.78
CA ARG A 104 7.14 35.43 -16.76
C ARG A 104 7.91 34.14 -16.50
N ALA A 105 9.24 34.23 -16.35
CA ALA A 105 10.08 33.08 -16.04
C ALA A 105 9.65 32.38 -14.70
N LYS A 106 9.36 33.17 -13.67
CA LYS A 106 8.88 32.67 -12.39
C LYS A 106 7.54 31.93 -12.54
N TYR A 107 6.56 32.48 -13.24
CA TYR A 107 5.25 31.85 -13.42
C TYR A 107 5.34 30.59 -14.29
N THR A 108 6.16 30.60 -15.33
CA THR A 108 6.45 29.42 -16.16
C THR A 108 7.08 28.31 -15.32
N HIS A 109 8.06 28.64 -14.46
CA HIS A 109 8.70 27.67 -13.57
C HIS A 109 7.69 27.06 -12.57
N ILE A 110 6.85 27.88 -11.94
CA ILE A 110 5.80 27.40 -11.03
C ILE A 110 4.82 26.48 -11.77
N THR A 111 4.42 26.86 -12.98
CA THR A 111 3.49 26.06 -13.80
C THR A 111 4.08 24.69 -14.12
N LEU A 112 5.34 24.68 -14.54
CA LEU A 112 6.06 23.43 -14.86
C LEU A 112 6.20 22.53 -13.64
N ASP A 113 6.56 23.08 -12.48
CA ASP A 113 6.64 22.34 -11.21
C ASP A 113 5.30 21.71 -10.84
N LYS A 114 4.19 22.46 -10.99
CA LYS A 114 2.84 21.94 -10.73
C LYS A 114 2.40 20.88 -11.74
N ALA A 115 2.82 21.00 -13.02
CA ALA A 115 2.55 20.00 -14.05
C ALA A 115 3.29 18.68 -13.76
N PHE A 116 4.57 18.71 -13.39
CA PHE A 116 5.30 17.53 -12.96
C PHE A 116 4.68 16.87 -11.72
N ARG A 117 4.22 17.69 -10.78
CA ARG A 117 3.52 17.18 -9.61
C ARG A 117 2.22 16.47 -9.97
N LEU A 118 1.47 16.99 -10.93
CA LEU A 118 0.24 16.38 -11.43
C LEU A 118 0.54 15.04 -12.12
N GLU A 119 1.57 14.99 -12.95
CA GLU A 119 2.04 13.76 -13.60
C GLU A 119 2.39 12.68 -12.57
N GLU A 120 3.15 13.04 -11.54
CA GLU A 120 3.50 12.13 -10.45
C GLU A 120 2.25 11.55 -9.74
N LEU A 121 1.27 12.41 -9.42
CA LEU A 121 0.01 11.98 -8.80
C LEU A 121 -0.78 11.02 -9.69
N ILE A 122 -0.85 11.30 -10.98
CA ILE A 122 -1.53 10.43 -11.96
C ILE A 122 -0.82 9.08 -12.06
N ASN A 123 0.50 9.05 -12.13
CA ASN A 123 1.28 7.82 -12.17
C ASN A 123 1.07 6.98 -10.89
N GLN A 124 1.11 7.61 -9.72
CA GLN A 124 0.82 6.95 -8.44
C GLN A 124 -0.60 6.36 -8.40
N PHE A 125 -1.60 7.06 -8.98
CA PHE A 125 -2.96 6.54 -9.08
C PHE A 125 -3.07 5.29 -9.96
N PHE A 126 -2.52 5.35 -11.16
CA PHE A 126 -2.54 4.19 -12.06
C PHE A 126 -1.90 2.97 -11.42
N GLU A 127 -0.89 3.15 -10.62
CA GLU A 127 -0.23 2.05 -9.95
C GLU A 127 -1.07 1.44 -8.84
N ILE A 128 -1.69 2.26 -7.98
CA ILE A 128 -2.58 1.73 -6.94
C ILE A 128 -3.75 0.98 -7.56
N THR A 129 -4.34 1.53 -8.62
CA THR A 129 -5.44 0.84 -9.30
C THR A 129 -4.99 -0.49 -9.90
N ARG A 130 -3.77 -0.56 -10.47
CA ARG A 130 -3.19 -1.82 -10.95
C ARG A 130 -2.90 -2.80 -9.82
N PHE A 131 -2.32 -2.35 -8.70
CA PHE A 131 -2.03 -3.20 -7.54
C PHE A 131 -3.30 -3.70 -6.84
N SER A 132 -4.33 -2.87 -6.70
CA SER A 132 -5.62 -3.26 -6.10
C SER A 132 -6.38 -4.33 -6.90
N LEU A 133 -6.10 -4.49 -8.19
CA LEU A 133 -6.75 -5.47 -9.06
C LEU A 133 -6.12 -6.88 -9.01
N GLN A 134 -5.15 -7.14 -8.12
CA GLN A 134 -4.51 -8.44 -7.87
C GLN A 134 -4.02 -9.20 -9.13
N GLN A 135 -3.76 -8.51 -10.23
CA GLN A 135 -3.44 -9.14 -11.52
C GLN A 135 -2.07 -8.73 -12.09
N ILE A 136 -1.16 -8.24 -11.27
CA ILE A 136 0.16 -7.89 -11.79
C ILE A 136 1.06 -9.12 -11.69
N PRO A 137 1.42 -9.74 -12.81
CA PRO A 137 2.41 -10.81 -12.79
C PRO A 137 3.73 -10.25 -12.25
N VAL A 138 4.34 -11.00 -11.36
CA VAL A 138 5.69 -10.71 -10.86
C VAL A 138 6.65 -11.52 -11.72
N GLU A 139 7.41 -10.85 -12.55
CA GLU A 139 8.41 -11.46 -13.41
C GLU A 139 9.75 -11.53 -12.64
N LYS A 140 10.00 -12.68 -12.01
CA LYS A 140 11.19 -12.86 -11.17
C LYS A 140 12.40 -13.24 -12.00
N GLU A 141 13.45 -12.46 -11.85
CA GLU A 141 14.79 -12.74 -12.40
C GLU A 141 15.87 -12.53 -11.33
N PRO A 142 17.11 -13.00 -11.55
CA PRO A 142 18.20 -12.76 -10.62
C PRO A 142 18.56 -11.28 -10.58
N VAL A 143 18.36 -10.61 -9.44
CA VAL A 143 18.66 -9.19 -9.22
C VAL A 143 19.84 -9.06 -8.28
N ARG A 144 20.89 -8.35 -8.70
CA ARG A 144 22.03 -7.96 -7.87
C ARG A 144 21.66 -6.73 -7.05
N LEU A 145 21.34 -6.94 -5.78
CA LEU A 145 20.88 -5.88 -4.89
C LEU A 145 21.99 -4.88 -4.54
N ASP A 146 23.22 -5.33 -4.44
CA ASP A 146 24.41 -4.48 -4.24
C ASP A 146 24.53 -3.44 -5.38
N VAL A 147 24.39 -3.86 -6.62
CA VAL A 147 24.48 -2.98 -7.80
C VAL A 147 23.25 -2.06 -7.89
N MET A 148 22.05 -2.62 -7.73
CA MET A 148 20.78 -1.85 -7.81
C MET A 148 20.74 -0.72 -6.77
N LEU A 149 21.11 -1.01 -5.51
CA LEU A 149 21.09 -0.01 -4.46
C LEU A 149 22.19 1.04 -4.64
N ALA A 150 23.34 0.67 -5.20
CA ALA A 150 24.40 1.63 -5.55
C ALA A 150 23.93 2.59 -6.66
N GLN A 151 23.34 2.07 -7.73
CA GLN A 151 22.79 2.90 -8.82
C GLN A 151 21.72 3.87 -8.32
N LEU A 152 20.78 3.39 -7.50
CA LEU A 152 19.76 4.25 -6.91
C LEU A 152 20.35 5.32 -5.99
N ALA A 153 21.35 4.99 -5.17
CA ALA A 153 22.02 5.96 -4.32
C ALA A 153 22.69 7.07 -5.15
N ASP A 154 23.34 6.70 -6.27
CA ASP A 154 23.95 7.66 -7.19
C ASP A 154 22.91 8.58 -7.87
N GLU A 155 21.75 8.06 -8.24
CA GLU A 155 20.65 8.86 -8.80
C GLU A 155 20.10 9.89 -7.81
N PHE A 156 20.17 9.63 -6.52
CA PHE A 156 19.73 10.56 -5.48
C PHE A 156 20.78 11.62 -5.13
N TYR A 157 22.04 11.44 -5.49
CA TYR A 157 23.12 12.36 -5.13
C TYR A 157 22.85 13.84 -5.49
N PRO A 158 22.37 14.19 -6.71
CA PRO A 158 22.09 15.58 -7.08
C PRO A 158 20.99 16.23 -6.23
N ILE A 159 20.10 15.42 -5.64
CA ILE A 159 18.99 15.89 -4.82
C ILE A 159 19.43 16.09 -3.37
N LEU A 160 20.39 15.30 -2.90
CA LEU A 160 20.87 15.27 -1.51
C LEU A 160 21.92 16.32 -1.24
N GLU A 161 22.82 16.56 -2.19
CA GLU A 161 23.96 17.46 -2.07
C GLU A 161 23.59 18.89 -1.65
N PRO A 162 22.54 19.54 -2.22
CA PRO A 162 22.14 20.91 -1.85
C PRO A 162 21.68 21.05 -0.37
N GLU A 163 21.24 19.94 0.23
CA GLU A 163 20.80 19.92 1.65
C GLU A 163 21.89 19.37 2.59
N GLY A 164 23.09 19.11 2.06
CA GLY A 164 24.21 18.53 2.80
C GLY A 164 23.92 17.12 3.33
N LYS A 165 23.03 16.39 2.69
CA LYS A 165 22.68 15.01 3.06
C LYS A 165 23.53 14.03 2.27
N GLU A 166 23.82 12.87 2.88
CA GLU A 166 24.62 11.82 2.29
C GLU A 166 23.89 10.47 2.35
N VAL A 167 24.19 9.59 1.38
CA VAL A 167 23.79 8.17 1.45
C VAL A 167 25.03 7.34 1.77
N GLN A 168 24.92 6.52 2.80
CA GLN A 168 25.93 5.54 3.17
C GLN A 168 25.42 4.13 2.89
N LEU A 169 26.09 3.43 1.97
CA LEU A 169 25.73 2.08 1.55
C LEU A 169 26.65 1.04 2.20
N GLN A 170 26.06 0.04 2.86
CA GLN A 170 26.74 -1.09 3.49
C GLN A 170 25.98 -2.37 3.10
N VAL A 171 26.11 -2.80 1.87
CA VAL A 171 25.45 -4.00 1.32
C VAL A 171 26.48 -5.06 1.05
N GLU A 172 26.16 -6.30 1.42
CA GLU A 172 27.00 -7.47 1.15
C GLU A 172 27.24 -7.60 -0.36
N GLU A 173 28.50 -7.73 -0.77
CA GLU A 173 28.90 -7.83 -2.16
C GLU A 173 28.37 -9.12 -2.79
N GLY A 174 27.80 -9.02 -3.98
CA GLY A 174 27.24 -10.18 -4.68
C GLY A 174 25.90 -10.67 -4.14
N LEU A 175 25.19 -9.88 -3.33
CA LEU A 175 23.88 -10.22 -2.80
C LEU A 175 22.84 -10.32 -3.93
N ILE A 176 22.38 -11.54 -4.24
CA ILE A 176 21.45 -11.83 -5.34
C ILE A 176 20.11 -12.31 -4.77
N LEU A 177 19.02 -11.82 -5.36
CA LEU A 177 17.65 -12.20 -5.02
C LEU A 177 16.85 -12.50 -6.29
N MET A 178 16.00 -13.53 -6.26
CA MET A 178 15.02 -13.81 -7.33
C MET A 178 13.80 -12.88 -7.15
N ALA A 179 13.72 -11.81 -7.92
CA ALA A 179 12.72 -10.77 -7.78
C ALA A 179 12.45 -10.05 -9.10
N ASP A 180 11.39 -9.26 -9.15
CA ASP A 180 11.08 -8.36 -10.25
C ASP A 180 11.88 -7.06 -10.05
N PRO A 181 12.85 -6.74 -10.93
CA PRO A 181 13.77 -5.62 -10.73
C PRO A 181 13.06 -4.28 -10.73
N ASP A 182 12.11 -4.06 -11.65
CA ASP A 182 11.39 -2.78 -11.77
C ASP A 182 10.57 -2.50 -10.52
N LYS A 183 9.91 -3.54 -9.99
CA LYS A 183 9.12 -3.42 -8.78
C LYS A 183 9.99 -3.20 -7.55
N LEU A 184 11.15 -3.90 -7.44
CA LEU A 184 12.06 -3.66 -6.33
C LEU A 184 12.73 -2.29 -6.39
N ALA A 185 13.17 -1.85 -7.57
CA ALA A 185 13.71 -0.50 -7.75
C ALA A 185 12.73 0.56 -7.24
N ARG A 186 11.45 0.37 -7.54
CA ARG A 186 10.39 1.25 -7.05
C ARG A 186 10.21 1.20 -5.53
N VAL A 187 10.29 0.04 -4.89
CA VAL A 187 10.27 -0.05 -3.42
C VAL A 187 11.38 0.80 -2.83
N PHE A 188 12.59 0.63 -3.35
CA PHE A 188 13.76 1.32 -2.82
C PHE A 188 13.73 2.83 -3.11
N ASP A 189 13.26 3.25 -4.29
CA ASP A 189 13.01 4.66 -4.61
C ASP A 189 12.02 5.30 -3.61
N ASN A 190 10.90 4.63 -3.33
CA ASN A 190 9.93 5.10 -2.34
C ASN A 190 10.52 5.22 -0.93
N LEU A 191 11.35 4.26 -0.51
CA LEU A 191 12.01 4.30 0.80
C LEU A 191 13.07 5.40 0.87
N LEU A 192 13.86 5.59 -0.18
CA LEU A 192 14.86 6.64 -0.28
C LEU A 192 14.23 8.03 -0.31
N ARG A 193 13.18 8.24 -1.12
CA ARG A 193 12.41 9.52 -1.12
C ARG A 193 11.82 9.80 0.24
N ASN A 194 11.30 8.80 0.92
CA ASN A 194 10.78 8.95 2.28
C ASN A 194 11.90 9.34 3.24
N ALA A 195 13.02 8.61 3.24
CA ALA A 195 14.17 8.93 4.07
C ALA A 195 14.69 10.35 3.81
N PHE A 196 14.79 10.77 2.55
CA PHE A 196 15.20 12.11 2.16
C PHE A 196 14.25 13.19 2.72
N HIS A 197 12.94 13.04 2.54
CA HIS A 197 11.96 14.05 2.95
C HIS A 197 11.86 14.22 4.46
N TYR A 198 12.05 13.14 5.23
CA TYR A 198 11.88 13.15 6.68
C TYR A 198 13.19 13.21 7.47
N SER A 199 14.34 13.20 6.79
CA SER A 199 15.63 13.38 7.44
C SER A 199 15.95 14.85 7.76
N PHE A 200 16.75 15.05 8.79
CA PHE A 200 17.28 16.37 9.13
C PHE A 200 18.28 16.86 8.06
N PRO A 201 18.41 18.18 7.85
CA PRO A 201 19.49 18.72 7.03
C PRO A 201 20.85 18.28 7.54
N GLY A 202 21.78 17.98 6.62
CA GLY A 202 23.14 17.56 6.97
C GLY A 202 23.26 16.17 7.60
N SER A 203 22.18 15.35 7.55
CA SER A 203 22.17 13.98 8.10
C SER A 203 22.51 12.92 7.06
N THR A 204 22.83 11.71 7.55
CA THR A 204 23.16 10.56 6.70
C THR A 204 21.99 9.59 6.62
N VAL A 205 21.61 9.21 5.39
CA VAL A 205 20.73 8.08 5.13
C VAL A 205 21.59 6.83 4.99
N ARG A 206 21.40 5.85 5.87
CA ARG A 206 22.17 4.60 5.85
C ARG A 206 21.33 3.47 5.28
N ILE A 207 21.89 2.76 4.30
CA ILE A 207 21.30 1.56 3.71
C ILE A 207 22.21 0.39 4.05
N THR A 208 21.67 -0.65 4.69
CA THR A 208 22.39 -1.90 4.93
C THR A 208 21.69 -3.06 4.25
N GLY A 209 22.43 -4.04 3.79
CA GLY A 209 21.89 -5.23 3.16
C GLY A 209 22.75 -6.45 3.43
N GLN A 210 22.13 -7.52 3.91
CA GLN A 210 22.83 -8.78 4.21
C GLN A 210 21.91 -9.97 4.01
N GLN A 211 22.53 -11.13 3.81
CA GLN A 211 21.82 -12.39 3.83
C GLN A 211 21.72 -12.93 5.25
N GLU A 212 20.50 -13.26 5.70
CA GLU A 212 20.24 -13.94 6.97
C GLU A 212 19.53 -15.28 6.68
N ALA A 213 20.25 -16.38 6.75
CA ALA A 213 19.76 -17.72 6.40
C ALA A 213 19.09 -17.75 5.01
N ASP A 214 17.76 -17.98 4.95
CA ASP A 214 16.97 -18.07 3.71
C ASP A 214 16.32 -16.73 3.31
N THR A 215 16.69 -15.62 3.94
CA THR A 215 16.14 -14.30 3.68
C THR A 215 17.23 -13.26 3.43
N VAL A 216 16.91 -12.28 2.60
CA VAL A 216 17.67 -11.02 2.50
C VAL A 216 17.01 -10.01 3.43
N VAL A 217 17.83 -9.34 4.22
CA VAL A 217 17.40 -8.25 5.10
C VAL A 217 18.03 -6.96 4.64
N LEU A 218 17.20 -5.99 4.30
CA LEU A 218 17.61 -4.63 3.94
C LEU A 218 17.10 -3.66 4.99
N THR A 219 17.93 -2.72 5.42
CA THR A 219 17.48 -1.63 6.29
C THR A 219 17.78 -0.28 5.66
N PHE A 220 16.82 0.63 5.77
CA PHE A 220 16.93 2.03 5.37
C PHE A 220 16.74 2.86 6.62
N THR A 221 17.79 3.52 7.07
CA THR A 221 17.79 4.28 8.32
C THR A 221 18.13 5.73 8.05
N ASN A 222 17.32 6.64 8.56
CA ASN A 222 17.60 8.07 8.51
C ASN A 222 17.40 8.73 9.88
N GLU A 223 18.08 9.85 10.08
CA GLU A 223 17.89 10.72 11.24
C GLU A 223 16.76 11.70 10.95
N GLY A 224 15.69 11.64 11.74
CA GLY A 224 14.51 12.46 11.56
C GLY A 224 13.66 12.47 12.83
N ARG A 225 12.58 13.27 12.84
CA ARG A 225 11.70 13.33 14.01
C ARG A 225 11.13 11.95 14.32
N THR A 226 11.18 11.59 15.61
CA THR A 226 10.59 10.35 16.09
C THR A 226 9.09 10.30 15.76
N ILE A 227 8.68 9.20 15.19
CA ILE A 227 7.29 8.92 14.85
C ILE A 227 6.63 8.25 16.05
N PRO A 228 5.51 8.80 16.58
CA PRO A 228 4.77 8.15 17.67
C PRO A 228 4.33 6.73 17.31
N ALA A 229 4.39 5.80 18.28
CA ALA A 229 4.06 4.38 18.08
C ALA A 229 2.68 4.17 17.43
N GLU A 230 1.68 4.94 17.85
CA GLU A 230 0.31 4.91 17.31
C GLU A 230 0.24 5.22 15.80
N LYS A 231 1.19 6.01 15.30
CA LYS A 231 1.28 6.40 13.89
C LYS A 231 2.15 5.46 13.08
N LEU A 232 3.12 4.76 13.72
CA LEU A 232 4.04 3.83 13.04
C LEU A 232 3.31 2.66 12.36
N GLU A 233 2.23 2.16 12.95
CA GLU A 233 1.43 1.10 12.33
C GLU A 233 0.70 1.58 11.08
N ARG A 234 0.35 2.87 11.06
CA ARG A 234 -0.45 3.50 10.00
C ARG A 234 0.36 4.11 8.85
N ILE A 235 1.68 4.23 8.96
CA ILE A 235 2.48 4.85 7.88
C ILE A 235 2.44 4.09 6.56
N PHE A 236 2.03 2.83 6.59
CA PHE A 236 1.82 1.99 5.41
C PHE A 236 0.36 2.00 4.91
N ASP A 237 -0.53 2.71 5.60
CA ASP A 237 -1.90 2.90 5.12
C ASP A 237 -1.89 3.87 3.93
N GLN A 238 -2.76 3.62 2.96
CA GLN A 238 -2.91 4.50 1.80
C GLN A 238 -3.34 5.89 2.27
N PHE A 239 -2.72 6.95 1.71
CA PHE A 239 -2.98 8.37 2.01
C PHE A 239 -2.61 8.81 3.43
N PHE A 240 -2.07 7.94 4.26
CA PHE A 240 -1.64 8.36 5.59
C PHE A 240 -0.43 9.29 5.51
N ARG A 241 -0.50 10.39 6.27
CA ARG A 241 0.56 11.39 6.40
C ARG A 241 0.71 11.80 7.85
N LEU A 242 1.95 11.97 8.29
CA LEU A 242 2.26 12.40 9.66
C LEU A 242 1.78 13.82 9.95
N ASP A 243 1.92 14.73 8.98
CA ASP A 243 1.57 16.17 9.09
C ASP A 243 0.69 16.59 7.91
N SER A 244 -0.58 16.88 8.17
CA SER A 244 -1.52 17.42 7.18
C SER A 244 -1.20 18.87 6.75
N SER A 245 -0.49 19.64 7.61
CA SER A 245 -0.19 21.07 7.38
C SER A 245 0.98 21.33 6.42
N ARG A 246 1.83 20.34 6.13
CA ARG A 246 2.96 20.45 5.20
C ARG A 246 2.66 19.94 3.79
N ALA A 247 1.38 19.78 3.46
CA ALA A 247 0.89 19.21 2.19
C ALA A 247 1.44 19.87 0.92
N THR A 248 1.90 21.13 0.99
CA THR A 248 2.28 21.92 -0.19
C THR A 248 3.78 21.98 -0.49
N ARG A 249 4.66 21.64 0.46
CA ARG A 249 6.13 21.83 0.29
C ARG A 249 6.96 20.55 0.13
N THR A 250 6.51 19.39 0.62
CA THR A 250 7.37 18.19 0.72
C THR A 250 6.66 16.88 0.41
N GLY A 251 5.42 16.92 -0.08
CA GLY A 251 4.67 15.73 0.13
C GLY A 251 4.26 14.97 -1.10
N GLY A 252 4.62 13.72 -1.15
CA GLY A 252 3.93 12.68 -1.89
C GLY A 252 2.47 12.52 -1.44
N ALA A 253 1.65 11.85 -2.25
CA ALA A 253 0.22 11.57 -1.97
C ALA A 253 -0.02 10.62 -0.77
N GLY A 254 1.03 10.22 -0.03
CA GLY A 254 0.93 9.22 1.04
C GLY A 254 0.74 7.80 0.54
N LEU A 255 1.18 7.53 -0.68
CA LEU A 255 0.99 6.26 -1.38
C LEU A 255 2.27 5.42 -1.48
N GLY A 256 3.44 6.05 -1.44
CA GLY A 256 4.72 5.39 -1.68
C GLY A 256 5.00 4.21 -0.73
N LEU A 257 4.78 4.38 0.57
CA LEU A 257 4.98 3.30 1.55
C LEU A 257 3.93 2.18 1.42
N ALA A 258 2.69 2.53 1.08
CA ALA A 258 1.63 1.54 0.81
C ALA A 258 1.99 0.68 -0.42
N ILE A 259 2.44 1.30 -1.50
CA ILE A 259 2.93 0.62 -2.70
C ILE A 259 4.14 -0.27 -2.36
N ALA A 260 5.11 0.24 -1.60
CA ALA A 260 6.27 -0.54 -1.18
C ALA A 260 5.85 -1.79 -0.40
N LYS A 261 4.92 -1.68 0.54
CA LYS A 261 4.39 -2.81 1.32
C LYS A 261 3.73 -3.85 0.43
N GLU A 262 2.91 -3.42 -0.53
CA GLU A 262 2.22 -4.31 -1.46
C GLU A 262 3.21 -5.07 -2.36
N ILE A 263 4.18 -4.37 -2.94
CA ILE A 263 5.22 -4.99 -3.78
C ILE A 263 6.02 -6.01 -2.98
N ILE A 264 6.42 -5.68 -1.75
CA ILE A 264 7.16 -6.60 -0.88
C ILE A 264 6.30 -7.84 -0.55
N ALA A 265 5.00 -7.66 -0.28
CA ALA A 265 4.08 -8.77 -0.05
C ALA A 265 3.93 -9.68 -1.28
N LEU A 266 3.87 -9.12 -2.51
CA LEU A 266 3.86 -9.88 -3.77
C LEU A 266 5.13 -10.72 -3.96
N HIS A 267 6.26 -10.28 -3.39
CA HIS A 267 7.51 -11.05 -3.38
C HIS A 267 7.59 -12.08 -2.23
N GLY A 268 6.54 -12.19 -1.40
CA GLY A 268 6.50 -13.07 -0.23
C GLY A 268 7.30 -12.54 0.95
N GLY A 269 7.65 -11.25 0.94
CA GLY A 269 8.42 -10.59 1.97
C GLY A 269 7.57 -9.81 2.98
N THR A 270 8.25 -9.09 3.86
CA THR A 270 7.65 -8.19 4.85
C THR A 270 8.44 -6.89 4.94
N ILE A 271 7.73 -5.79 5.20
CA ILE A 271 8.31 -4.49 5.51
C ILE A 271 7.79 -4.02 6.88
N ARG A 272 8.67 -3.48 7.70
CA ARG A 272 8.35 -2.91 9.00
C ARG A 272 9.07 -1.58 9.19
N ALA A 273 8.53 -0.75 10.06
CA ALA A 273 9.15 0.50 10.48
C ALA A 273 9.32 0.55 11.99
N ALA A 274 10.42 1.15 12.42
CA ALA A 274 10.69 1.47 13.80
C ALA A 274 11.15 2.92 13.90
N SER A 275 10.84 3.61 14.99
CA SER A 275 11.30 4.97 15.21
C SER A 275 11.54 5.22 16.70
N ALA A 276 12.76 5.60 17.03
CA ALA A 276 13.18 5.99 18.37
C ALA A 276 14.38 6.96 18.27
N ASP A 277 14.56 7.81 19.26
CA ASP A 277 15.73 8.68 19.42
C ASP A 277 16.10 9.48 18.15
N ASN A 278 15.10 10.10 17.54
CA ASN A 278 15.24 10.84 16.28
C ASN A 278 15.79 10.00 15.12
N ARG A 279 15.55 8.70 15.12
CA ARG A 279 15.94 7.78 14.06
C ARG A 279 14.70 7.04 13.58
N ILE A 280 14.60 6.88 12.26
CA ILE A 280 13.55 6.12 11.58
C ILE A 280 14.25 5.01 10.80
N THR A 281 13.80 3.78 10.98
CA THR A 281 14.36 2.60 10.29
C THR A 281 13.24 1.81 9.64
N PHE A 282 13.35 1.62 8.32
CA PHE A 282 12.54 0.68 7.57
C PHE A 282 13.34 -0.61 7.39
N THR A 283 12.74 -1.75 7.73
CA THR A 283 13.34 -3.08 7.56
C THR A 283 12.51 -3.87 6.56
N VAL A 284 13.15 -4.27 5.47
CA VAL A 284 12.58 -5.13 4.42
C VAL A 284 13.20 -6.52 4.55
N ARG A 285 12.35 -7.55 4.58
CA ARG A 285 12.77 -8.96 4.58
C ARG A 285 12.20 -9.65 3.35
N LEU A 286 13.04 -10.26 2.53
CA LEU A 286 12.64 -10.93 1.30
C LEU A 286 13.21 -12.36 1.31
N PRO A 287 12.41 -13.40 0.97
CA PRO A 287 12.89 -14.75 0.87
C PRO A 287 13.83 -14.91 -0.33
N LEU A 288 14.98 -15.56 -0.15
CA LEU A 288 15.97 -15.83 -1.21
C LEU A 288 15.40 -16.69 -2.34
N GLN A 289 14.59 -17.69 -1.98
CA GLN A 289 13.83 -18.49 -2.93
C GLN A 289 12.37 -18.01 -2.89
N GLY A 290 11.84 -17.63 -4.05
CA GLY A 290 10.41 -17.32 -4.12
C GLY A 290 9.64 -18.48 -3.51
N ALA A 291 8.70 -18.19 -2.61
CA ALA A 291 7.82 -19.17 -1.99
C ALA A 291 7.04 -19.94 -3.06
N ALA A 292 7.70 -20.94 -3.69
CA ALA A 292 7.03 -21.95 -4.46
C ALA A 292 6.33 -22.86 -3.44
N ALA A 293 4.99 -22.67 -3.36
CA ALA A 293 4.01 -23.64 -2.88
C ALA A 293 4.45 -24.56 -1.71
N ARG A 294 4.29 -24.08 -0.47
CA ARG A 294 3.89 -24.98 0.62
C ARG A 294 2.37 -24.99 0.69
N ASN A 295 1.75 -25.63 -0.29
CA ASN A 295 0.39 -26.18 -0.21
C ASN A 295 0.42 -27.53 -0.91
N SER A 296 0.72 -28.55 -0.16
CA SER A 296 0.38 -29.95 -0.45
C SER A 296 -0.53 -30.40 0.70
#